data_5e21ffa7bb079749a9b5c21052693d3f
#
_entry.id   5e21ffa7bb079749a9b5c21052693d3f
#
_cell.length_a   1.000
_cell.length_b   1.000
_cell.length_c   1.000
_cell.angle_alpha   90.00
_cell.angle_beta   90.00
_cell.angle_gamma   90.00
#
_symmetry.space_group_name_H-M   'P 1'
#
loop_
_entity.id
_entity.type
_entity.pdbx_description
1 polymer ?
#
loop_
_entity_poly.entity_id
_entity_poly.type
_entity_poly.pdbx_seq_one_letter_code
_entity_poly.pdbx_strand_id
1 'polypeptide(L)'
;MMPMGHENLLQSFQEIVRDYVGYKLRQRNIFLPGYHVDSTSPAARHLRRVADELIEENRQLFETMCDQLHLTPASTYATFVGIADEIFQTGTNWGRIVAFLAFGATLVVYCASREDLAQLIENIVEWISLYMNQNLGPWINSNGGWDGFIDFFTTDEGPSDNNASGWRVAAVAGLGLGALLMLACR
;
A
#
# COMPACT_ATOMS: atom_id res chain seq x y z
N MET A 1 -19.31 -0.28 24.13
CA MET A 1 -18.43 -0.18 22.95
C MET A 1 -18.93 -1.21 21.96
N MET A 2 -19.72 -0.80 20.97
CA MET A 2 -20.27 -1.74 19.97
C MET A 2 -19.16 -2.16 19.01
N PRO A 3 -19.04 -3.44 18.65
CA PRO A 3 -18.11 -3.85 17.61
C PRO A 3 -18.53 -3.18 16.29
N MET A 4 -17.63 -2.46 15.66
CA MET A 4 -17.86 -1.95 14.32
C MET A 4 -18.10 -3.16 13.40
N GLY A 5 -19.27 -3.18 12.72
CA GLY A 5 -19.64 -4.29 11.86
C GLY A 5 -18.67 -4.42 10.67
N HIS A 6 -18.52 -5.62 10.13
CA HIS A 6 -17.63 -5.92 8.99
C HIS A 6 -17.83 -5.00 7.78
N GLU A 7 -19.05 -4.51 7.55
CA GLU A 7 -19.35 -3.54 6.47
C GLU A 7 -18.68 -2.18 6.70
N ASN A 8 -18.63 -1.72 7.95
CA ASN A 8 -18.01 -0.43 8.30
C ASN A 8 -16.48 -0.46 8.14
N LEU A 9 -15.85 -1.60 8.38
CA LEU A 9 -14.39 -1.76 8.22
C LEU A 9 -13.99 -1.80 6.76
N LEU A 10 -14.69 -2.55 5.93
CA LEU A 10 -14.42 -2.60 4.50
C LEU A 10 -14.55 -1.22 3.87
N GLN A 11 -15.60 -0.47 4.23
CA GLN A 11 -15.81 0.90 3.75
C GLN A 11 -14.63 1.80 4.18
N SER A 12 -14.19 1.72 5.44
CA SER A 12 -13.05 2.48 5.95
C SER A 12 -11.75 2.16 5.20
N PHE A 13 -11.51 0.87 4.87
CA PHE A 13 -10.34 0.49 4.07
C PHE A 13 -10.45 0.98 2.63
N GLN A 14 -11.62 0.90 2.01
CA GLN A 14 -11.85 1.44 0.67
C GLN A 14 -11.60 2.95 0.60
N GLU A 15 -12.07 3.69 1.59
CA GLU A 15 -11.88 5.16 1.64
C GLU A 15 -10.40 5.53 1.72
N ILE A 16 -9.62 4.87 2.59
CA ILE A 16 -8.19 5.18 2.74
C ILE A 16 -7.37 4.73 1.54
N VAL A 17 -7.73 3.59 0.92
CA VAL A 17 -7.09 3.11 -0.31
C VAL A 17 -7.37 4.06 -1.47
N ARG A 18 -8.63 4.48 -1.66
CA ARG A 18 -9.00 5.44 -2.71
C ARG A 18 -8.36 6.80 -2.53
N ASP A 19 -8.27 7.28 -1.29
CA ASP A 19 -7.56 8.52 -0.98
C ASP A 19 -6.08 8.44 -1.38
N TYR A 20 -5.40 7.38 -0.94
CA TYR A 20 -3.97 7.23 -1.20
C TYR A 20 -3.68 7.02 -2.70
N VAL A 21 -4.47 6.19 -3.37
CA VAL A 21 -4.38 5.99 -4.82
C VAL A 21 -4.63 7.31 -5.56
N GLY A 22 -5.68 8.05 -5.17
CA GLY A 22 -6.00 9.35 -5.76
C GLY A 22 -4.85 10.37 -5.59
N TYR A 23 -4.22 10.36 -4.43
CA TYR A 23 -3.04 11.17 -4.16
C TYR A 23 -1.87 10.82 -5.10
N LYS A 24 -1.56 9.52 -5.26
CA LYS A 24 -0.46 9.05 -6.14
C LYS A 24 -0.75 9.31 -7.63
N LEU A 25 -1.99 9.16 -8.07
CA LEU A 25 -2.42 9.52 -9.43
C LEU A 25 -2.20 11.02 -9.71
N ARG A 26 -2.61 11.88 -8.76
CA ARG A 26 -2.41 13.34 -8.88
C ARG A 26 -0.95 13.76 -8.97
N GLN A 27 -0.04 13.07 -8.26
CA GLN A 27 1.40 13.31 -8.37
C GLN A 27 1.92 13.08 -9.81
N ARG A 28 1.23 12.29 -10.60
CA ARG A 28 1.53 12.01 -12.01
C ARG A 28 0.63 12.79 -13.00
N ASN A 29 -0.12 13.79 -12.50
CA ASN A 29 -1.10 14.56 -13.28
C ASN A 29 -2.20 13.70 -13.92
N ILE A 30 -2.55 12.57 -13.30
CA ILE A 30 -3.64 11.69 -13.72
C ILE A 30 -4.86 11.97 -12.84
N PHE A 31 -5.98 12.34 -13.45
CA PHE A 31 -7.22 12.69 -12.76
C PHE A 31 -8.31 11.71 -13.18
N LEU A 32 -8.73 10.86 -12.25
CA LEU A 32 -9.79 9.88 -12.48
C LEU A 32 -11.02 10.22 -11.63
N PRO A 33 -12.25 10.10 -12.17
CA PRO A 33 -13.46 10.26 -11.40
C PRO A 33 -13.54 9.29 -10.23
N GLY A 34 -14.05 9.75 -9.08
CA GLY A 34 -14.18 8.90 -7.88
C GLY A 34 -12.91 8.78 -7.01
N TYR A 35 -11.80 9.40 -7.41
CA TYR A 35 -10.56 9.44 -6.62
C TYR A 35 -10.34 10.84 -6.04
N HIS A 36 -10.74 10.99 -4.79
CA HIS A 36 -10.63 12.26 -4.05
C HIS A 36 -9.58 12.13 -2.96
N VAL A 37 -8.82 13.20 -2.73
CA VAL A 37 -7.85 13.29 -1.63
C VAL A 37 -8.54 13.98 -0.46
N ASP A 38 -8.76 13.24 0.63
CA ASP A 38 -9.31 13.80 1.86
C ASP A 38 -8.19 14.41 2.71
N SER A 39 -8.15 15.74 2.73
CA SER A 39 -7.19 16.49 3.55
C SER A 39 -7.54 16.51 5.04
N THR A 40 -8.74 16.08 5.43
CA THR A 40 -9.20 16.11 6.83
C THR A 40 -8.82 14.86 7.59
N SER A 41 -8.70 13.70 6.93
CA SER A 41 -8.33 12.44 7.56
C SER A 41 -6.89 12.43 8.08
N PRO A 42 -6.65 12.34 9.41
CA PRO A 42 -5.29 12.22 9.95
C PRO A 42 -4.56 10.97 9.46
N ALA A 43 -5.24 9.82 9.41
CA ALA A 43 -4.66 8.56 8.96
C ALA A 43 -4.21 8.64 7.49
N ALA A 44 -5.04 9.23 6.60
CA ALA A 44 -4.69 9.42 5.21
C ALA A 44 -3.47 10.33 5.04
N ARG A 45 -3.38 11.42 5.81
CA ARG A 45 -2.20 12.32 5.79
C ARG A 45 -0.92 11.61 6.24
N HIS A 46 -1.00 10.84 7.35
CA HIS A 46 0.14 10.07 7.84
C HIS A 46 0.56 9.00 6.83
N LEU A 47 -0.39 8.25 6.26
CA LEU A 47 -0.10 7.25 5.24
C LEU A 47 0.64 7.86 4.05
N ARG A 48 0.14 8.99 3.51
CA ARG A 48 0.79 9.67 2.38
C ARG A 48 2.24 10.03 2.69
N ARG A 49 2.51 10.62 3.87
CA ARG A 49 3.85 11.00 4.28
C ARG A 49 4.77 9.79 4.41
N VAL A 50 4.37 8.78 5.19
CA VAL A 50 5.22 7.60 5.47
C VAL A 50 5.48 6.79 4.21
N ALA A 51 4.47 6.64 3.36
CA ALA A 51 4.59 5.91 2.11
C ALA A 51 5.45 6.67 1.08
N ASP A 52 5.36 8.00 1.02
CA ASP A 52 6.25 8.79 0.16
C ASP A 52 7.71 8.71 0.61
N GLU A 53 7.96 8.72 1.92
CA GLU A 53 9.31 8.51 2.47
C GLU A 53 9.85 7.11 2.09
N LEU A 54 9.03 6.07 2.22
CA LEU A 54 9.39 4.71 1.84
C LEU A 54 9.72 4.60 0.34
N ILE A 55 8.88 5.18 -0.51
CA ILE A 55 9.08 5.18 -1.97
C ILE A 55 10.34 5.95 -2.35
N GLU A 56 10.58 7.11 -1.73
CA GLU A 56 11.76 7.93 -2.02
C GLU A 56 13.06 7.21 -1.68
N GLU A 57 13.14 6.57 -0.52
CA GLU A 57 14.30 5.78 -0.10
C GLU A 57 14.54 4.54 -0.99
N ASN A 58 13.50 4.05 -1.67
CA ASN A 58 13.54 2.88 -2.54
C ASN A 58 13.12 3.23 -3.98
N ARG A 59 13.41 4.46 -4.40
CA ARG A 59 12.95 5.03 -5.67
C ARG A 59 13.20 4.10 -6.86
N GLN A 60 14.42 3.64 -7.04
CA GLN A 60 14.78 2.80 -8.18
C GLN A 60 13.90 1.54 -8.28
N LEU A 61 13.59 0.94 -7.14
CA LEU A 61 12.74 -0.22 -7.08
C LEU A 61 11.31 0.11 -7.53
N PHE A 62 10.68 1.14 -6.91
CA PHE A 62 9.30 1.52 -7.23
C PHE A 62 9.14 2.04 -8.66
N GLU A 63 10.19 2.60 -9.26
CA GLU A 63 10.19 3.03 -10.66
C GLU A 63 10.25 1.86 -11.64
N THR A 64 10.94 0.77 -11.30
CA THR A 64 11.22 -0.32 -12.25
C THR A 64 10.41 -1.59 -12.01
N MET A 65 9.84 -1.76 -10.81
CA MET A 65 9.21 -3.04 -10.43
C MET A 65 8.06 -3.45 -11.36
N CYS A 66 7.20 -2.52 -11.76
CA CYS A 66 6.05 -2.83 -12.60
C CYS A 66 6.48 -3.26 -14.02
N ASP A 67 7.55 -2.67 -14.56
CA ASP A 67 8.09 -3.06 -15.87
C ASP A 67 8.68 -4.49 -15.81
N GLN A 68 9.31 -4.85 -14.69
CA GLN A 68 9.88 -6.17 -14.49
C GLN A 68 8.83 -7.27 -14.30
N LEU A 69 7.62 -6.90 -13.85
CA LEU A 69 6.53 -7.86 -13.65
C LEU A 69 5.86 -8.33 -14.95
N HIS A 70 6.14 -7.68 -16.09
CA HIS A 70 5.57 -8.02 -17.40
C HIS A 70 4.05 -8.23 -17.36
N LEU A 71 3.33 -7.28 -16.75
CA LEU A 71 1.91 -7.39 -16.47
C LEU A 71 1.07 -7.47 -17.75
N THR A 72 0.09 -8.36 -17.73
CA THR A 72 -0.98 -8.45 -18.72
C THR A 72 -2.33 -8.45 -17.99
N PRO A 73 -3.46 -8.14 -18.65
CA PRO A 73 -4.77 -8.24 -18.00
C PRO A 73 -5.03 -9.60 -17.33
N ALA A 74 -4.54 -10.68 -17.91
CA ALA A 74 -4.74 -12.04 -17.40
C ALA A 74 -3.82 -12.38 -16.21
N SER A 75 -2.62 -11.81 -16.14
CA SER A 75 -1.62 -12.14 -15.09
C SER A 75 -1.66 -11.22 -13.89
N THR A 76 -2.22 -10.01 -14.02
CA THR A 76 -2.12 -8.96 -13.00
C THR A 76 -2.66 -9.38 -11.64
N TYR A 77 -3.80 -10.07 -11.58
CA TYR A 77 -4.36 -10.53 -10.31
C TYR A 77 -3.46 -11.54 -9.59
N ALA A 78 -3.01 -12.56 -10.30
CA ALA A 78 -2.12 -13.58 -9.72
C ALA A 78 -0.79 -12.97 -9.24
N THR A 79 -0.25 -12.02 -10.00
CA THR A 79 0.95 -11.28 -9.63
C THR A 79 0.72 -10.43 -8.38
N PHE A 80 -0.41 -9.71 -8.31
CA PHE A 80 -0.78 -8.91 -7.15
C PHE A 80 -0.88 -9.78 -5.87
N VAL A 81 -1.59 -10.89 -5.94
CA VAL A 81 -1.74 -11.82 -4.79
C VAL A 81 -0.39 -12.40 -4.38
N GLY A 82 0.43 -12.86 -5.32
CA GLY A 82 1.74 -13.42 -5.02
C GLY A 82 2.67 -12.43 -4.30
N ILE A 83 2.64 -11.16 -4.71
CA ILE A 83 3.42 -10.10 -4.05
C ILE A 83 2.86 -9.78 -2.66
N ALA A 84 1.53 -9.68 -2.53
CA ALA A 84 0.90 -9.45 -1.24
C ALA A 84 1.26 -10.56 -0.23
N ASP A 85 1.15 -11.82 -0.64
CA ASP A 85 1.50 -12.96 0.20
C ASP A 85 2.97 -12.96 0.59
N GLU A 86 3.87 -12.58 -0.31
CA GLU A 86 5.31 -12.47 -0.01
C GLU A 86 5.59 -11.34 1.00
N ILE A 87 4.95 -10.17 0.86
CA ILE A 87 5.10 -9.06 1.82
C ILE A 87 4.74 -9.53 3.24
N PHE A 88 3.72 -10.35 3.39
CA PHE A 88 3.21 -10.77 4.69
C PHE A 88 3.66 -12.19 5.12
N GLN A 89 4.50 -12.85 4.35
CA GLN A 89 4.95 -14.24 4.60
C GLN A 89 5.50 -14.46 6.01
N THR A 90 6.22 -13.49 6.57
CA THR A 90 6.83 -13.58 7.90
C THR A 90 6.06 -12.79 8.98
N GLY A 91 4.80 -12.48 8.72
CA GLY A 91 3.90 -11.80 9.65
C GLY A 91 3.51 -10.38 9.22
N THR A 92 2.67 -9.74 10.03
CA THR A 92 2.13 -8.41 9.77
C THR A 92 2.74 -7.38 10.71
N ASN A 93 3.08 -6.21 10.18
CA ASN A 93 3.44 -5.02 10.94
C ASN A 93 3.08 -3.75 10.13
N TRP A 94 3.11 -2.58 10.76
CA TRP A 94 2.73 -1.32 10.10
C TRP A 94 3.60 -0.98 8.90
N GLY A 95 4.91 -1.23 8.96
CA GLY A 95 5.81 -0.99 7.84
C GLY A 95 5.46 -1.81 6.60
N ARG A 96 5.09 -3.08 6.77
CA ARG A 96 4.63 -3.95 5.67
C ARG A 96 3.29 -3.52 5.11
N ILE A 97 2.37 -3.03 5.96
CA ILE A 97 1.10 -2.47 5.51
C ILE A 97 1.34 -1.24 4.64
N VAL A 98 2.23 -0.33 5.05
CA VAL A 98 2.64 0.83 4.24
C VAL A 98 3.25 0.37 2.91
N ALA A 99 4.15 -0.60 2.93
CA ALA A 99 4.80 -1.13 1.74
C ALA A 99 3.79 -1.79 0.77
N PHE A 100 2.82 -2.52 1.28
CA PHE A 100 1.74 -3.11 0.50
C PHE A 100 0.86 -2.04 -0.17
N LEU A 101 0.50 -0.99 0.57
CA LEU A 101 -0.28 0.13 0.01
C LEU A 101 0.52 0.92 -1.02
N ALA A 102 1.81 1.16 -0.77
CA ALA A 102 2.72 1.80 -1.72
C ALA A 102 2.87 0.99 -3.01
N PHE A 103 3.02 -0.33 -2.91
CA PHE A 103 3.03 -1.25 -4.05
C PHE A 103 1.72 -1.16 -4.83
N GLY A 104 0.58 -1.29 -4.16
CA GLY A 104 -0.73 -1.26 -4.80
C GLY A 104 -1.00 0.05 -5.55
N ALA A 105 -0.68 1.19 -4.93
CA ALA A 105 -0.82 2.50 -5.58
C ALA A 105 0.13 2.68 -6.76
N THR A 106 1.36 2.17 -6.68
CA THR A 106 2.31 2.17 -7.80
C THR A 106 1.79 1.33 -8.97
N LEU A 107 1.20 0.18 -8.68
CA LEU A 107 0.57 -0.68 -9.67
C LEU A 107 -0.61 0.03 -10.36
N VAL A 108 -1.46 0.74 -9.60
CA VAL A 108 -2.56 1.53 -10.18
C VAL A 108 -2.03 2.63 -11.10
N VAL A 109 -1.02 3.39 -10.67
CA VAL A 109 -0.40 4.45 -11.49
C VAL A 109 0.20 3.89 -12.77
N TYR A 110 0.86 2.73 -12.69
CA TYR A 110 1.39 2.03 -13.85
C TYR A 110 0.29 1.63 -14.83
N CYS A 111 -0.79 1.02 -14.33
CA CYS A 111 -1.93 0.62 -15.16
C CYS A 111 -2.65 1.84 -15.78
N ALA A 112 -2.75 2.95 -15.04
CA ALA A 112 -3.36 4.19 -15.55
C ALA A 112 -2.57 4.84 -16.69
N SER A 113 -1.29 4.52 -16.82
CA SER A 113 -0.42 5.01 -17.88
C SER A 113 -0.41 4.10 -19.13
N ARG A 114 -1.20 3.01 -19.14
CA ARG A 114 -1.22 2.00 -20.19
C ARG A 114 -2.65 1.68 -20.63
N GLU A 115 -2.93 1.83 -21.91
CA GLU A 115 -4.28 1.60 -22.47
C GLU A 115 -4.78 0.16 -22.25
N ASP A 116 -3.89 -0.83 -22.38
CA ASP A 116 -4.20 -2.25 -22.24
C ASP A 116 -4.49 -2.67 -20.76
N LEU A 117 -4.05 -1.89 -19.78
CA LEU A 117 -4.20 -2.17 -18.35
C LEU A 117 -5.15 -1.21 -17.62
N ALA A 118 -5.52 -0.08 -18.23
CA ALA A 118 -6.32 0.97 -17.58
C ALA A 118 -7.67 0.46 -17.06
N GLN A 119 -8.25 -0.54 -17.70
CA GLN A 119 -9.50 -1.19 -17.26
C GLN A 119 -9.38 -1.93 -15.91
N LEU A 120 -8.16 -2.20 -15.43
CA LEU A 120 -7.92 -2.95 -14.17
C LEU A 120 -7.85 -2.04 -12.95
N ILE A 121 -7.87 -0.72 -13.09
CA ILE A 121 -7.66 0.22 -12.00
C ILE A 121 -8.66 -0.03 -10.84
N GLU A 122 -9.95 -0.09 -11.14
CA GLU A 122 -10.98 -0.34 -10.13
C GLU A 122 -10.83 -1.73 -9.48
N ASN A 123 -10.49 -2.73 -10.28
CA ASN A 123 -10.25 -4.07 -9.77
C ASN A 123 -9.06 -4.09 -8.80
N ILE A 124 -7.96 -3.42 -9.12
CA ILE A 124 -6.78 -3.37 -8.24
C ILE A 124 -7.11 -2.69 -6.92
N VAL A 125 -7.84 -1.58 -6.94
CA VAL A 125 -8.30 -0.86 -5.74
C VAL A 125 -9.21 -1.75 -4.89
N GLU A 126 -10.09 -2.51 -5.53
CA GLU A 126 -10.93 -3.49 -4.84
C GLU A 126 -10.09 -4.62 -4.22
N TRP A 127 -9.12 -5.18 -4.95
CA TRP A 127 -8.25 -6.24 -4.43
C TRP A 127 -7.44 -5.78 -3.23
N ILE A 128 -6.89 -4.55 -3.26
CA ILE A 128 -6.19 -3.97 -2.12
C ILE A 128 -7.13 -3.88 -0.92
N SER A 129 -8.34 -3.34 -1.10
CA SER A 129 -9.32 -3.12 -0.04
C SER A 129 -9.79 -4.45 0.56
N LEU A 130 -10.06 -5.45 -0.27
CA LEU A 130 -10.44 -6.79 0.15
C LEU A 130 -9.31 -7.49 0.90
N TYR A 131 -8.08 -7.42 0.40
CA TYR A 131 -6.93 -8.00 1.08
C TYR A 131 -6.71 -7.37 2.46
N MET A 132 -6.81 -6.04 2.55
CA MET A 132 -6.75 -5.34 3.84
C MET A 132 -7.86 -5.81 4.79
N ASN A 133 -9.10 -5.90 4.32
CA ASN A 133 -10.21 -6.30 5.17
C ASN A 133 -10.09 -7.75 5.65
N GLN A 134 -9.77 -8.67 4.74
CA GLN A 134 -9.79 -10.11 5.02
C GLN A 134 -8.54 -10.61 5.74
N ASN A 135 -7.37 -10.12 5.35
CA ASN A 135 -6.08 -10.64 5.83
C ASN A 135 -5.44 -9.74 6.89
N LEU A 136 -5.60 -8.43 6.80
CA LEU A 136 -4.92 -7.46 7.67
C LEU A 136 -5.86 -6.85 8.72
N GLY A 137 -7.16 -6.79 8.46
CA GLY A 137 -8.16 -6.16 9.32
C GLY A 137 -8.13 -6.64 10.78
N PRO A 138 -8.08 -7.96 11.07
CA PRO A 138 -7.96 -8.46 12.43
C PRO A 138 -6.71 -7.94 13.15
N TRP A 139 -5.56 -7.94 12.47
CA TRP A 139 -4.30 -7.43 13.02
C TRP A 139 -4.37 -5.90 13.25
N ILE A 140 -4.85 -5.14 12.27
CA ILE A 140 -5.02 -3.68 12.37
C ILE A 140 -5.88 -3.32 13.59
N ASN A 141 -7.03 -3.98 13.74
CA ASN A 141 -7.93 -3.75 14.88
C ASN A 141 -7.29 -4.09 16.22
N SER A 142 -6.54 -5.19 16.30
CA SER A 142 -5.82 -5.59 17.51
C SER A 142 -4.68 -4.65 17.90
N ASN A 143 -4.20 -3.85 16.95
CA ASN A 143 -3.13 -2.88 17.13
C ASN A 143 -3.62 -1.42 17.14
N GLY A 144 -4.87 -1.19 17.57
CA GLY A 144 -5.44 0.14 17.80
C GLY A 144 -6.05 0.80 16.55
N GLY A 145 -6.22 0.07 15.45
CA GLY A 145 -6.78 0.62 14.23
C GLY A 145 -5.90 1.71 13.62
N TRP A 146 -6.53 2.68 12.94
CA TRP A 146 -5.80 3.79 12.34
C TRP A 146 -5.20 4.76 13.37
N ASP A 147 -5.74 4.83 14.58
CA ASP A 147 -5.11 5.59 15.67
C ASP A 147 -3.79 4.94 16.08
N GLY A 148 -3.75 3.62 16.21
CA GLY A 148 -2.51 2.87 16.46
C GLY A 148 -1.47 3.02 15.34
N PHE A 149 -1.91 3.13 14.10
CA PHE A 149 -1.03 3.48 12.97
C PHE A 149 -0.40 4.86 13.14
N ILE A 150 -1.20 5.87 13.48
CA ILE A 150 -0.72 7.23 13.69
C ILE A 150 0.27 7.26 14.85
N ASP A 151 -0.08 6.66 15.99
CA ASP A 151 0.75 6.60 17.18
C ASP A 151 2.11 5.95 16.90
N PHE A 152 2.11 4.83 16.16
CA PHE A 152 3.33 4.12 15.81
C PHE A 152 4.32 5.02 15.06
N PHE A 153 3.86 5.73 14.03
CA PHE A 153 4.73 6.58 13.21
C PHE A 153 4.98 7.97 13.80
N THR A 154 4.23 8.42 14.81
CA THR A 154 4.47 9.68 15.52
C THR A 154 5.47 9.49 16.65
N THR A 155 5.43 8.34 17.33
CA THR A 155 6.34 8.04 18.46
C THR A 155 7.79 7.83 17.98
N ASP A 156 7.96 7.41 16.72
CA ASP A 156 9.28 7.21 16.10
C ASP A 156 9.96 8.52 15.66
N GLU A 157 9.24 9.66 15.70
CA GLU A 157 9.79 11.01 15.43
C GLU A 157 10.53 11.65 16.62
N GLY A 158 10.70 10.92 17.74
CA GLY A 158 11.52 11.37 18.87
C GLY A 158 13.02 11.50 18.52
N PRO A 159 13.80 12.36 19.20
CA PRO A 159 15.17 12.73 18.84
C PRO A 159 16.16 11.59 19.11
N SER A 160 16.12 10.55 18.30
CA SER A 160 17.11 9.48 18.33
C SER A 160 17.48 9.11 16.89
N ASP A 161 18.59 9.70 16.45
CA ASP A 161 19.17 9.56 15.10
C ASP A 161 19.46 8.12 14.63
N ASN A 162 19.19 7.11 15.44
CA ASN A 162 19.56 5.73 15.13
C ASN A 162 18.38 4.74 14.99
N ASN A 163 17.13 5.14 15.27
CA ASN A 163 15.99 4.22 15.24
C ASN A 163 14.89 4.60 14.22
N ALA A 164 14.91 5.83 13.71
CA ALA A 164 13.95 6.28 12.70
C ALA A 164 14.04 5.50 11.37
N SER A 165 15.20 4.89 11.09
CA SER A 165 15.41 4.04 9.91
C SER A 165 15.00 2.58 10.10
N GLY A 166 14.81 2.12 11.34
CA GLY A 166 14.66 0.69 11.65
C GLY A 166 13.42 0.05 11.01
N TRP A 167 12.27 0.73 11.06
CA TRP A 167 11.04 0.21 10.45
C TRP A 167 11.09 0.22 8.92
N ARG A 168 11.77 1.21 8.32
CA ARG A 168 11.94 1.35 6.86
C ARG A 168 12.81 0.24 6.32
N VAL A 169 13.94 -0.04 7.00
CA VAL A 169 14.80 -1.18 6.67
C VAL A 169 14.04 -2.50 6.88
N ALA A 170 13.26 -2.62 7.96
CA ALA A 170 12.46 -3.81 8.22
C ALA A 170 11.30 -3.98 7.21
N ALA A 171 10.68 -2.87 6.79
CA ALA A 171 9.65 -2.89 5.75
C ALA A 171 10.22 -3.35 4.40
N VAL A 172 11.40 -2.87 4.03
CA VAL A 172 12.06 -3.18 2.76
C VAL A 172 12.73 -4.55 2.80
N ALA A 173 13.36 -4.93 3.92
CA ALA A 173 13.90 -6.29 4.10
C ALA A 173 12.79 -7.34 4.14
N GLY A 174 11.59 -6.95 4.64
CA GLY A 174 10.39 -7.79 4.57
C GLY A 174 9.70 -7.78 3.21
N LEU A 175 10.02 -6.82 2.35
CA LEU A 175 9.52 -6.81 0.97
C LEU A 175 10.18 -7.90 0.12
N GLY A 176 10.99 -8.81 0.63
CA GLY A 176 11.54 -9.89 -0.22
C GLY A 176 11.87 -9.43 -1.65
N LEU A 177 12.44 -8.18 -1.79
CA LEU A 177 12.64 -7.55 -3.10
C LEU A 177 13.52 -8.37 -4.02
N GLY A 178 14.33 -9.27 -3.45
CA GLY A 178 14.96 -10.36 -4.18
C GLY A 178 13.94 -11.37 -4.72
N ALA A 179 12.84 -11.62 -3.99
CA ALA A 179 11.78 -12.55 -4.43
C ALA A 179 10.85 -11.92 -5.48
N LEU A 180 10.59 -10.60 -5.41
CA LEU A 180 9.90 -9.89 -6.50
C LEU A 180 10.66 -10.00 -7.83
N LEU A 181 11.97 -9.88 -7.80
CA LEU A 181 12.83 -10.09 -8.96
C LEU A 181 12.85 -11.57 -9.41
N MET A 182 12.74 -12.52 -8.48
CA MET A 182 12.71 -13.96 -8.81
C MET A 182 11.35 -14.40 -9.37
N LEU A 183 10.23 -13.79 -8.96
CA LEU A 183 8.90 -14.05 -9.53
C LEU A 183 8.74 -13.45 -10.93
N ALA A 184 9.39 -12.31 -11.21
CA ALA A 184 9.38 -11.69 -12.52
C ALA A 184 10.26 -12.42 -13.56
N CYS A 185 11.19 -13.28 -13.12
CA CYS A 185 12.09 -14.04 -13.99
C CYS A 185 11.59 -15.48 -14.30
N ARG A 186 10.37 -15.84 -13.90
CA ARG A 186 9.72 -17.13 -14.26
C ARG A 186 8.57 -16.89 -15.22
#